data_b4f17e2db53bcd765e6340cd82b099b7
#
_entry.id   b4f17e2db53bcd765e6340cd82b099b7
#
_cell.length_a   1.000
_cell.length_b   1.000
_cell.length_c   1.000
_cell.angle_alpha   90.00
_cell.angle_beta   90.00
_cell.angle_gamma   90.00
#
_symmetry.space_group_name_H-M   'P 1'
#
loop_
_entity.id
_entity.type
_entity.pdbx_description
1 polymer ?
#
loop_
_entity_poly.entity_id
_entity_poly.type
_entity_poly.pdbx_seq_one_letter_code
_entity_poly.pdbx_strand_id
1 'polypeptide(L)'
;IDIETSLGNVPRDVSTSKCGYDVESLIPQENRGSLSPLRFIEVKGRVKSANTITVTKNEILTAFNKPDEYILAIVEVDGVNTTTTYLKKPFRERPDFAATSINYDITELIGGSEILLQRG
;
A
#
# COMPACT_ATOMS: atom_id res chain seq x y z
N ILE A 1 -10.67 -1.32 -2.41
CA ILE A 1 -11.57 -0.53 -3.26
C ILE A 1 -12.66 0.15 -2.42
N ASP A 2 -13.25 -0.57 -1.47
CA ASP A 2 -14.32 -0.01 -0.65
C ASP A 2 -13.89 1.22 0.16
N ILE A 3 -12.67 1.20 0.71
CA ILE A 3 -12.12 2.33 1.46
C ILE A 3 -11.97 3.54 0.53
N GLU A 4 -11.39 3.36 -0.66
CA GLU A 4 -11.20 4.45 -1.61
C GLU A 4 -12.53 5.03 -2.06
N THR A 5 -13.52 4.18 -2.31
CA THR A 5 -14.87 4.63 -2.63
C THR A 5 -15.49 5.44 -1.49
N SER A 6 -15.30 4.97 -0.24
CA SER A 6 -15.83 5.69 0.94
C SER A 6 -15.16 7.05 1.16
N LEU A 7 -13.93 7.23 0.69
CA LEU A 7 -13.22 8.51 0.74
C LEU A 7 -13.64 9.47 -0.39
N GLY A 8 -14.51 9.04 -1.29
CA GLY A 8 -14.92 9.83 -2.44
C GLY A 8 -13.96 9.75 -3.63
N ASN A 9 -13.00 8.83 -3.58
CA ASN A 9 -12.06 8.59 -4.68
C ASN A 9 -12.65 7.60 -5.68
N VAL A 10 -12.04 7.49 -6.86
CA VAL A 10 -12.50 6.59 -7.94
C VAL A 10 -11.43 5.51 -8.15
N PRO A 11 -11.55 4.36 -7.47
CA PRO A 11 -10.57 3.28 -7.59
C PRO A 11 -10.80 2.42 -8.84
N ARG A 12 -9.70 1.87 -9.36
CA ARG A 12 -9.70 0.91 -10.45
C ARG A 12 -8.75 -0.23 -10.12
N ASP A 13 -9.22 -1.47 -10.26
CA ASP A 13 -8.39 -2.66 -10.06
C ASP A 13 -7.45 -2.83 -11.26
N VAL A 14 -6.15 -2.78 -11.01
CA VAL A 14 -5.11 -2.96 -12.01
C VAL A 14 -4.17 -4.12 -11.65
N SER A 15 -4.61 -5.01 -10.76
CA SER A 15 -3.79 -6.12 -10.24
C SER A 15 -3.26 -7.05 -11.34
N THR A 16 -3.97 -7.19 -12.45
CA THR A 16 -3.53 -8.02 -13.56
C THR A 16 -2.55 -7.33 -14.51
N SER A 17 -2.33 -6.04 -14.35
CA SER A 17 -1.46 -5.25 -15.24
C SER A 17 0.03 -5.34 -14.87
N LYS A 18 0.38 -5.94 -13.73
CA LYS A 18 1.76 -6.11 -13.27
C LYS A 18 2.56 -4.81 -13.23
N CYS A 19 1.91 -3.73 -12.82
CA CYS A 19 2.54 -2.40 -12.79
C CYS A 19 3.20 -2.05 -11.45
N GLY A 20 3.29 -3.03 -10.52
CA GLY A 20 3.90 -2.82 -9.21
C GLY A 20 2.93 -2.33 -8.13
N TYR A 21 1.63 -2.30 -8.43
CA TYR A 21 0.55 -2.00 -7.48
C TYR A 21 -0.76 -2.60 -7.98
N ASP A 22 -1.74 -2.74 -7.09
CA ASP A 22 -2.99 -3.45 -7.36
C ASP A 22 -4.17 -2.55 -7.70
N VAL A 23 -4.20 -1.35 -7.15
CA VAL A 23 -5.31 -0.40 -7.31
C VAL A 23 -4.76 0.96 -7.70
N GLU A 24 -5.35 1.55 -8.73
CA GLU A 24 -5.10 2.92 -9.13
C GLU A 24 -6.34 3.73 -8.79
N SER A 25 -6.20 4.73 -7.93
CA SER A 25 -7.34 5.48 -7.42
C SER A 25 -7.21 6.95 -7.80
N LEU A 26 -8.24 7.48 -8.48
CA LEU A 26 -8.31 8.88 -8.86
C LEU A 26 -8.90 9.70 -7.71
N ILE A 27 -8.19 10.74 -7.31
CA ILE A 27 -8.68 11.70 -6.31
C ILE A 27 -9.36 12.84 -7.07
N PRO A 28 -10.68 13.07 -6.88
CA PRO A 28 -11.37 14.19 -7.53
C PRO A 28 -10.73 15.52 -7.16
N GLN A 29 -10.78 16.48 -8.09
CA GLN A 29 -10.11 17.77 -7.91
C GLN A 29 -10.59 18.51 -6.66
N GLU A 30 -11.87 18.43 -6.33
CA GLU A 30 -12.46 19.06 -5.14
C GLU A 30 -11.93 18.51 -3.82
N ASN A 31 -11.39 17.27 -3.82
CA ASN A 31 -10.83 16.61 -2.64
C ASN A 31 -9.31 16.58 -2.65
N ARG A 32 -8.70 17.03 -3.74
CA ARG A 32 -7.24 16.87 -3.97
C ARG A 32 -6.40 17.91 -3.24
N GLY A 33 -6.84 19.16 -3.24
CA GLY A 33 -6.01 20.25 -2.76
C GLY A 33 -4.68 20.30 -3.52
N SER A 34 -3.57 20.17 -2.80
CA SER A 34 -2.22 20.10 -3.35
C SER A 34 -1.75 18.67 -3.62
N LEU A 35 -2.60 17.66 -3.40
CA LEU A 35 -2.22 16.26 -3.58
C LEU A 35 -2.11 15.89 -5.05
N SER A 36 -1.35 14.83 -5.32
CA SER A 36 -1.32 14.20 -6.63
C SER A 36 -2.71 13.71 -7.03
N PRO A 37 -3.07 13.73 -8.33
CA PRO A 37 -4.38 13.25 -8.77
C PRO A 37 -4.59 11.75 -8.61
N LEU A 38 -3.52 10.97 -8.44
CA LEU A 38 -3.61 9.51 -8.38
C LEU A 38 -2.97 8.96 -7.12
N ARG A 39 -3.53 7.85 -6.66
CA ARG A 39 -2.93 6.96 -5.66
C ARG A 39 -2.65 5.62 -6.31
N PHE A 40 -1.49 5.06 -6.01
CA PHE A 40 -1.10 3.71 -6.46
C PHE A 40 -1.00 2.83 -5.21
N ILE A 41 -1.93 1.88 -5.08
CA ILE A 41 -2.10 1.11 -3.86
C ILE A 41 -1.71 -0.34 -4.10
N GLU A 42 -0.72 -0.82 -3.36
CA GLU A 42 -0.36 -2.22 -3.28
C GLU A 42 -1.03 -2.84 -2.05
N VAL A 43 -1.73 -3.94 -2.24
CA VAL A 43 -2.50 -4.60 -1.16
C VAL A 43 -1.79 -5.86 -0.72
N LYS A 44 -1.53 -5.98 0.58
CA LYS A 44 -0.95 -7.17 1.20
C LYS A 44 -1.89 -7.69 2.28
N GLY A 45 -2.52 -8.84 2.04
CA GLY A 45 -3.43 -9.48 2.99
C GLY A 45 -2.72 -10.54 3.82
N ARG A 46 -2.92 -10.51 5.14
CA ARG A 46 -2.37 -11.51 6.05
C ARG A 46 -3.34 -11.80 7.18
N VAL A 47 -3.29 -13.02 7.72
CA VAL A 47 -3.94 -13.29 9.00
C VAL A 47 -3.20 -12.53 10.10
N LYS A 48 -3.93 -12.10 11.15
CA LYS A 48 -3.38 -11.27 12.20
C LYS A 48 -2.19 -11.92 12.95
N SER A 49 -2.17 -13.25 13.03
CA SER A 49 -1.08 -13.98 13.66
C SER A 49 0.21 -14.00 12.82
N ALA A 50 0.14 -13.64 11.55
CA ALA A 50 1.32 -13.59 10.69
C ALA A 50 2.18 -12.36 11.05
N ASN A 51 3.50 -12.54 11.06
CA ASN A 51 4.43 -11.49 11.48
C ASN A 51 5.07 -10.75 10.31
N THR A 52 5.04 -11.33 9.11
CA THR A 52 5.78 -10.80 7.96
C THR A 52 4.91 -10.70 6.73
N ILE A 53 5.31 -9.80 5.83
CA ILE A 53 4.82 -9.74 4.45
C ILE A 53 6.00 -9.83 3.50
N THR A 54 5.76 -10.38 2.31
CA THR A 54 6.76 -10.43 1.24
C THR A 54 6.43 -9.37 0.21
N VAL A 55 7.41 -8.53 -0.12
CA VAL A 55 7.27 -7.46 -1.10
C VAL A 55 8.28 -7.69 -2.22
N THR A 56 7.83 -7.68 -3.46
CA THR A 56 8.71 -7.90 -4.60
C THR A 56 9.60 -6.68 -4.86
N LYS A 57 10.71 -6.91 -5.54
CA LYS A 57 11.61 -5.83 -5.96
C LYS A 57 10.89 -4.78 -6.78
N ASN A 58 10.03 -5.20 -7.72
CA ASN A 58 9.25 -4.28 -8.56
C ASN A 58 8.34 -3.39 -7.71
N GLU A 59 7.68 -3.96 -6.72
CA GLU A 59 6.81 -3.20 -5.82
C GLU A 59 7.59 -2.16 -5.02
N ILE A 60 8.77 -2.54 -4.51
CA ILE A 60 9.63 -1.63 -3.74
C ILE A 60 10.14 -0.49 -4.63
N LEU A 61 10.63 -0.81 -5.83
CA LEU A 61 11.11 0.20 -6.77
C LEU A 61 10.01 1.16 -7.21
N THR A 62 8.79 0.65 -7.40
CA THR A 62 7.63 1.48 -7.72
C THR A 62 7.35 2.47 -6.60
N ALA A 63 7.43 2.03 -5.33
CA ALA A 63 7.27 2.92 -4.19
C ALA A 63 8.31 4.04 -4.16
N PHE A 64 9.57 3.73 -4.47
CA PHE A 64 10.63 4.75 -4.54
C PHE A 64 10.46 5.71 -5.72
N ASN A 65 9.93 5.23 -6.84
CA ASN A 65 9.71 6.07 -8.02
C ASN A 65 8.50 6.99 -7.89
N LYS A 66 7.54 6.64 -7.01
CA LYS A 66 6.29 7.39 -6.82
C LYS A 66 6.01 7.60 -5.33
N PRO A 67 6.91 8.27 -4.60
CA PRO A 67 6.84 8.31 -3.13
C PRO A 67 5.60 9.02 -2.59
N ASP A 68 5.06 9.99 -3.32
CA ASP A 68 3.89 10.75 -2.86
C ASP A 68 2.57 10.07 -3.21
N GLU A 69 2.57 9.20 -4.21
CA GLU A 69 1.36 8.53 -4.72
C GLU A 69 1.22 7.10 -4.19
N TYR A 70 2.34 6.45 -3.87
CA TYR A 70 2.34 5.04 -3.50
C TYR A 70 1.84 4.83 -2.07
N ILE A 71 0.93 3.87 -1.92
CA ILE A 71 0.39 3.46 -0.62
C ILE A 71 0.50 1.95 -0.51
N LEU A 72 1.05 1.47 0.60
CA LEU A 72 1.01 0.06 0.96
C LEU A 72 -0.17 -0.14 1.91
N ALA A 73 -1.15 -0.91 1.48
CA ALA A 73 -2.31 -1.25 2.29
C ALA A 73 -2.12 -2.63 2.88
N ILE A 74 -1.96 -2.71 4.20
CA ILE A 74 -1.87 -3.98 4.92
C ILE A 74 -3.24 -4.31 5.46
N VAL A 75 -3.79 -5.45 5.02
CA VAL A 75 -5.10 -5.94 5.44
C VAL A 75 -4.87 -7.13 6.36
N GLU A 76 -5.16 -6.95 7.65
CA GLU A 76 -5.03 -8.01 8.65
C GLU A 76 -6.40 -8.62 8.95
N VAL A 77 -6.49 -9.94 8.87
CA VAL A 77 -7.73 -10.68 9.08
C VAL A 77 -7.62 -11.44 10.41
N ASP A 78 -8.61 -11.21 11.30
CA ASP A 78 -8.73 -11.88 12.59
C ASP A 78 -10.15 -12.44 12.71
N GLY A 79 -10.34 -13.69 12.31
CA GLY A 79 -11.67 -14.31 12.22
C GLY A 79 -12.53 -13.56 11.19
N VAL A 80 -13.65 -12.98 11.65
CA VAL A 80 -14.54 -12.18 10.80
C VAL A 80 -14.16 -10.71 10.76
N ASN A 81 -13.20 -10.29 11.58
CA ASN A 81 -12.77 -8.89 11.67
C ASN A 81 -11.60 -8.63 10.73
N THR A 82 -11.62 -7.49 10.06
CA THR A 82 -10.58 -7.07 9.15
C THR A 82 -10.13 -5.66 9.51
N THR A 83 -8.82 -5.45 9.60
CA THR A 83 -8.23 -4.12 9.84
C THR A 83 -7.34 -3.78 8.65
N THR A 84 -7.55 -2.61 8.05
CA THR A 84 -6.74 -2.11 6.94
C THR A 84 -5.93 -0.90 7.39
N THR A 85 -4.63 -0.94 7.17
CA THR A 85 -3.71 0.14 7.47
C THR A 85 -3.06 0.63 6.18
N TYR A 86 -3.17 1.93 5.89
CA TYR A 86 -2.51 2.58 4.76
C TYR A 86 -1.19 3.19 5.21
N LEU A 87 -0.11 2.79 4.57
CA LEU A 87 1.24 3.28 4.87
C LEU A 87 1.80 4.06 3.69
N LYS A 88 2.33 5.26 3.97
CA LYS A 88 3.11 6.04 3.00
C LYS A 88 4.60 5.89 3.30
N LYS A 89 5.40 5.88 2.24
CA LYS A 89 6.87 5.77 2.33
C LYS A 89 7.28 4.59 3.22
N PRO A 90 6.75 3.37 2.92
CA PRO A 90 6.96 2.23 3.82
C PRO A 90 8.37 1.67 3.77
N PHE A 91 9.13 1.91 2.70
CA PHE A 91 10.45 1.31 2.52
C PHE A 91 11.54 2.36 2.67
N ARG A 92 12.56 2.07 3.50
CA ARG A 92 13.66 2.99 3.78
C ARG A 92 14.83 2.82 2.84
N GLU A 93 15.05 1.60 2.35
CA GLU A 93 16.20 1.24 1.55
C GLU A 93 15.77 0.56 0.26
N ARG A 94 16.51 0.83 -0.81
CA ARG A 94 16.32 0.12 -2.06
C ARG A 94 16.79 -1.32 -1.89
N PRO A 95 16.14 -2.29 -2.58
CA PRO A 95 16.57 -3.69 -2.50
C PRO A 95 17.95 -3.86 -3.14
N ASP A 96 18.72 -4.86 -2.66
CA ASP A 96 19.97 -5.24 -3.27
C ASP A 96 19.75 -5.67 -4.72
N PHE A 97 20.77 -5.48 -5.54
CA PHE A 97 20.70 -5.80 -6.96
C PHE A 97 20.25 -7.24 -7.22
N ALA A 98 20.73 -8.20 -6.41
CA ALA A 98 20.42 -9.62 -6.58
C ALA A 98 19.09 -10.04 -5.92
N ALA A 99 18.45 -9.18 -5.14
CA ALA A 99 17.21 -9.52 -4.47
C ALA A 99 16.05 -9.55 -5.46
N THR A 100 15.15 -10.52 -5.31
CA THR A 100 13.89 -10.59 -6.07
C THR A 100 12.70 -10.15 -5.23
N SER A 101 12.80 -10.35 -3.91
CA SER A 101 11.80 -9.92 -2.94
C SER A 101 12.43 -9.78 -1.56
N ILE A 102 11.74 -9.10 -0.66
CA ILE A 102 12.17 -8.91 0.73
C ILE A 102 11.00 -9.23 1.65
N ASN A 103 11.30 -9.96 2.73
CA ASN A 103 10.34 -10.19 3.80
C ASN A 103 10.50 -9.08 4.84
N TYR A 104 9.41 -8.39 5.15
CA TYR A 104 9.39 -7.35 6.16
C TYR A 104 8.62 -7.82 7.39
N ASP A 105 9.14 -7.52 8.57
CA ASP A 105 8.37 -7.62 9.81
C ASP A 105 7.28 -6.54 9.79
N ILE A 106 6.02 -6.94 9.99
CA ILE A 106 4.88 -6.01 9.86
C ILE A 106 4.95 -4.90 10.92
N THR A 107 5.28 -5.24 12.16
CA THR A 107 5.35 -4.25 13.24
C THR A 107 6.43 -3.21 12.99
N GLU A 108 7.61 -3.66 12.56
CA GLU A 108 8.71 -2.75 12.21
C GLU A 108 8.37 -1.87 11.02
N LEU A 109 7.72 -2.44 10.01
CA LEU A 109 7.32 -1.71 8.81
C LEU A 109 6.34 -0.60 9.14
N ILE A 110 5.31 -0.90 9.93
CA ILE A 110 4.32 0.10 10.38
C ILE A 110 5.00 1.18 11.21
N GLY A 111 5.87 0.79 12.15
CA GLY A 111 6.59 1.73 13.01
C GLY A 111 7.52 2.68 12.26
N GLY A 112 8.02 2.26 11.10
CA GLY A 112 8.91 3.08 10.27
C GLY A 112 8.22 3.87 9.17
N SER A 113 6.91 3.78 9.03
CA SER A 113 6.12 4.37 7.94
C SER A 113 5.27 5.54 8.43
N GLU A 114 4.75 6.34 7.49
CA GLU A 114 3.67 7.29 7.79
C GLU A 114 2.34 6.54 7.70
N ILE A 115 1.59 6.51 8.80
CA ILE A 115 0.25 5.92 8.78
C ILE A 115 -0.72 6.96 8.24
N LEU A 116 -1.27 6.72 7.05
CA LEU A 116 -2.21 7.62 6.43
C LEU A 116 -3.63 7.40 6.95
N LEU A 117 -3.96 6.14 7.24
CA LEU A 117 -5.30 5.76 7.65
C LEU A 117 -5.26 4.34 8.24
N GLN A 118 -6.14 4.07 9.21
CA GLN A 118 -6.32 2.74 9.76
C GLN A 118 -7.81 2.55 10.07
N ARG A 119 -8.40 1.48 9.50
CA ARG A 119 -9.83 1.18 9.66
C ARG A 119 -10.04 -0.31 9.93
N GLY A 120 -10.96 -0.56 10.85
CA GLY A 120 -11.45 -1.90 11.12
C GLY A 120 -12.55 -2.37 10.19
#